data_23125ddf496c550f1419d89d44b472d2
#
_entry.id   23125ddf496c550f1419d89d44b472d2
#
_cell.length_a   1.000
_cell.length_b   1.000
_cell.length_c   1.000
_cell.angle_alpha   90.00
_cell.angle_beta   90.00
_cell.angle_gamma   90.00
#
_symmetry.space_group_name_H-M   'P 1'
#
loop_
_entity.id
_entity.type
_entity.pdbx_description
1 polymer ?
#
loop_
_entity_poly.entity_id
_entity_poly.type
_entity_poly.pdbx_seq_one_letter_code
_entity_poly.pdbx_strand_id
1 'polypeptide(L)'
;MNVSFAEDMRRIDGAVEESYGLPAAALMENAGRRSAEEAAQLIGGAAGKVFAVFAGGGNNGGDAFAAARHLINMGARVKMFFIGTEEHLSPAARAMHSALRAMGTEIRPLAGDRDWDRLRVSLRFADAVVDGILGTGVKGELRKTALRLIEEINAAGKPTLAIDIPSGVEADTGRIASIAVRADRTLALGLPKVGHFLGQGANAAGELLVDDIGIPHALLAGEGMRQSLITQDAAAKLLPPRARDAHKGTCGRILVLAGSLGMTGAAALAAEAALRVGAGLVTLAVPERIYPVLAAKLTEVMVVPLPDEGMGYFGGEDARQKALSLAARADAVLIGPGIGRAAETGEFVRLFAAEVKAPLVMDADAIAAFTRHLDALRDLPQVPILTPHLGEFSALLGAETEEASEDLLRMARDAARDHQAVFVVKGACTIVVYPDGDAFFTTCGNAGMATAGAGDVLAGAIVGLMRQMESGMTPIVGVWLHGYAGDRAYEKRGNGLIASDILKRLPRARRELDAAAR
;
A
#
# COMPACT_ATOMS: atom_id res chain seq x y z
N MET A 1 -12.44 -2.21 3.24
CA MET A 1 -12.64 -2.73 1.87
C MET A 1 -11.64 -3.84 1.63
N ASN A 2 -12.10 -5.01 1.17
CA ASN A 2 -11.21 -6.11 0.85
C ASN A 2 -10.39 -5.81 -0.41
N VAL A 3 -9.21 -6.42 -0.50
CA VAL A 3 -8.36 -6.48 -1.69
C VAL A 3 -8.40 -7.94 -2.17
N SER A 4 -8.48 -8.18 -3.46
CA SER A 4 -8.66 -9.53 -4.00
C SER A 4 -7.42 -10.04 -4.74
N PHE A 5 -7.27 -11.36 -4.76
CA PHE A 5 -6.53 -12.05 -5.80
C PHE A 5 -7.44 -12.33 -7.01
N ALA A 6 -6.85 -12.65 -8.15
CA ALA A 6 -7.60 -13.04 -9.35
C ALA A 6 -8.54 -14.25 -9.10
N GLU A 7 -8.18 -15.16 -8.22
CA GLU A 7 -8.99 -16.30 -7.83
C GLU A 7 -10.21 -15.90 -6.99
N ASP A 8 -10.05 -14.95 -6.08
CA ASP A 8 -11.17 -14.41 -5.28
C ASP A 8 -12.25 -13.81 -6.18
N MET A 9 -11.84 -12.99 -7.16
CA MET A 9 -12.80 -12.42 -8.11
C MET A 9 -13.51 -13.48 -8.93
N ARG A 10 -12.80 -14.50 -9.44
CA ARG A 10 -13.45 -15.62 -10.16
C ARG A 10 -14.47 -16.36 -9.30
N ARG A 11 -14.17 -16.58 -8.02
CA ARG A 11 -15.09 -17.20 -7.07
C ARG A 11 -16.32 -16.32 -6.82
N ILE A 12 -16.12 -15.01 -6.68
CA ILE A 12 -17.20 -14.03 -6.51
C ILE A 12 -18.09 -14.00 -7.75
N ASP A 13 -17.52 -13.88 -8.95
CA ASP A 13 -18.26 -13.85 -10.22
C ASP A 13 -19.14 -15.10 -10.39
N GLY A 14 -18.60 -16.30 -10.08
CA GLY A 14 -19.38 -17.54 -10.07
C GLY A 14 -20.52 -17.51 -9.06
N ALA A 15 -20.26 -17.05 -7.84
CA ALA A 15 -21.26 -16.98 -6.79
C ALA A 15 -22.40 -15.96 -7.09
N VAL A 16 -22.11 -14.89 -7.84
CA VAL A 16 -23.14 -13.92 -8.29
C VAL A 16 -24.19 -14.59 -9.15
N GLU A 17 -23.79 -15.42 -10.09
CA GLU A 17 -24.71 -16.15 -10.98
C GLU A 17 -25.42 -17.30 -10.24
N GLU A 18 -24.66 -18.13 -9.52
CA GLU A 18 -25.17 -19.31 -8.83
C GLU A 18 -26.11 -18.98 -7.66
N SER A 19 -25.76 -17.99 -6.82
CA SER A 19 -26.47 -17.71 -5.58
C SER A 19 -27.51 -16.60 -5.71
N TYR A 20 -27.32 -15.66 -6.65
CA TYR A 20 -28.18 -14.50 -6.81
C TYR A 20 -28.90 -14.46 -8.16
N GLY A 21 -28.59 -15.37 -9.08
CA GLY A 21 -29.22 -15.43 -10.41
C GLY A 21 -28.94 -14.21 -11.30
N LEU A 22 -27.90 -13.42 -10.99
CA LEU A 22 -27.50 -12.27 -11.80
C LEU A 22 -26.57 -12.75 -12.92
N PRO A 23 -26.96 -12.63 -14.19
CA PRO A 23 -26.15 -13.12 -15.29
C PRO A 23 -24.89 -12.25 -15.50
N ALA A 24 -23.79 -12.87 -15.91
CA ALA A 24 -22.52 -12.19 -16.20
C ALA A 24 -22.69 -11.00 -17.17
N ALA A 25 -23.66 -11.07 -18.10
CA ALA A 25 -23.97 -9.96 -19.03
C ALA A 25 -24.47 -8.71 -18.31
N ALA A 26 -25.15 -8.83 -17.16
CA ALA A 26 -25.61 -7.68 -16.38
C ALA A 26 -24.44 -6.97 -15.69
N LEU A 27 -23.49 -7.74 -15.13
CA LEU A 27 -22.27 -7.18 -14.54
C LEU A 27 -21.41 -6.48 -15.62
N MET A 28 -21.24 -7.14 -16.78
CA MET A 28 -20.50 -6.59 -17.92
C MET A 28 -21.11 -5.32 -18.47
N GLU A 29 -22.45 -5.22 -18.50
CA GLU A 29 -23.16 -4.00 -18.87
C GLU A 29 -22.88 -2.85 -17.90
N ASN A 30 -22.92 -3.12 -16.58
CA ASN A 30 -22.60 -2.14 -15.55
C ASN A 30 -21.12 -1.71 -15.62
N ALA A 31 -20.21 -2.67 -15.78
CA ALA A 31 -18.77 -2.42 -15.95
C ALA A 31 -18.49 -1.51 -17.16
N GLY A 32 -19.08 -1.84 -18.30
CA GLY A 32 -18.93 -1.06 -19.53
C GLY A 32 -19.52 0.36 -19.41
N ARG A 33 -20.73 0.48 -18.81
CA ARG A 33 -21.32 1.80 -18.57
C ARG A 33 -20.43 2.66 -17.67
N ARG A 34 -19.97 2.11 -16.55
CA ARG A 34 -19.12 2.84 -15.62
C ARG A 34 -17.76 3.19 -16.23
N SER A 35 -17.17 2.28 -17.01
CA SER A 35 -15.93 2.54 -17.75
C SER A 35 -16.09 3.68 -18.77
N ALA A 36 -17.22 3.74 -19.46
CA ALA A 36 -17.51 4.85 -20.39
C ALA A 36 -17.66 6.19 -19.66
N GLU A 37 -18.34 6.20 -18.52
CA GLU A 37 -18.49 7.39 -17.67
C GLU A 37 -17.14 7.91 -17.20
N GLU A 38 -16.27 7.03 -16.69
CA GLU A 38 -14.93 7.41 -16.21
C GLU A 38 -14.00 7.84 -17.34
N ALA A 39 -14.02 7.17 -18.49
CA ALA A 39 -13.26 7.59 -19.66
C ALA A 39 -13.69 8.98 -20.16
N ALA A 40 -14.99 9.27 -20.13
CA ALA A 40 -15.51 10.58 -20.49
C ALA A 40 -15.09 11.65 -19.46
N GLN A 41 -15.19 11.35 -18.15
CA GLN A 41 -14.77 12.28 -17.10
C GLN A 41 -13.28 12.62 -17.17
N LEU A 42 -12.44 11.66 -17.52
CA LEU A 42 -10.98 11.83 -17.64
C LEU A 42 -10.60 12.99 -18.59
N ILE A 43 -11.42 13.26 -19.62
CA ILE A 43 -11.19 14.30 -20.63
C ILE A 43 -12.28 15.38 -20.68
N GLY A 44 -13.11 15.47 -19.64
CA GLY A 44 -14.12 16.52 -19.50
C GLY A 44 -15.35 16.36 -20.39
N GLY A 45 -15.68 15.12 -20.83
CA GLY A 45 -16.90 14.78 -21.56
C GLY A 45 -16.64 13.92 -22.80
N ALA A 46 -17.71 13.25 -23.28
CA ALA A 46 -17.63 12.33 -24.42
C ALA A 46 -18.09 12.96 -25.76
N ALA A 47 -19.06 13.90 -25.72
CA ALA A 47 -19.70 14.42 -26.93
C ALA A 47 -18.72 15.06 -27.91
N GLY A 48 -18.71 14.55 -29.14
CA GLY A 48 -17.84 15.02 -30.22
C GLY A 48 -16.38 14.55 -30.13
N LYS A 49 -15.96 13.92 -29.04
CA LYS A 49 -14.62 13.39 -28.80
C LYS A 49 -14.39 12.06 -29.50
N VAL A 50 -13.12 11.72 -29.70
CA VAL A 50 -12.68 10.46 -30.35
C VAL A 50 -12.03 9.57 -29.30
N PHE A 51 -12.57 8.39 -29.07
CA PHE A 51 -11.99 7.37 -28.20
C PHE A 51 -11.42 6.22 -29.02
N ALA A 52 -10.16 5.84 -28.76
CA ALA A 52 -9.60 4.59 -29.23
C ALA A 52 -9.82 3.52 -28.16
N VAL A 53 -10.64 2.51 -28.45
CA VAL A 53 -11.01 1.45 -27.50
C VAL A 53 -10.39 0.14 -27.95
N PHE A 54 -9.72 -0.54 -27.04
CA PHE A 54 -9.00 -1.78 -27.26
C PHE A 54 -9.62 -2.92 -26.47
N ALA A 55 -10.01 -4.00 -27.16
CA ALA A 55 -10.58 -5.19 -26.55
C ALA A 55 -9.72 -6.43 -26.83
N GLY A 56 -9.56 -7.26 -25.79
CA GLY A 56 -9.03 -8.62 -25.93
C GLY A 56 -10.14 -9.67 -26.04
N GLY A 57 -9.76 -10.94 -26.12
CA GLY A 57 -10.69 -12.06 -26.25
C GLY A 57 -11.33 -12.54 -24.94
N GLY A 58 -11.02 -11.92 -23.80
CA GLY A 58 -11.57 -12.25 -22.47
C GLY A 58 -12.74 -11.36 -22.05
N ASN A 59 -13.17 -11.51 -20.80
CA ASN A 59 -14.28 -10.72 -20.22
C ASN A 59 -13.95 -9.22 -20.20
N ASN A 60 -12.71 -8.83 -19.92
CA ASN A 60 -12.26 -7.43 -19.98
C ASN A 60 -12.47 -6.80 -21.37
N GLY A 61 -12.31 -7.60 -22.44
CA GLY A 61 -12.67 -7.17 -23.80
C GLY A 61 -14.18 -7.00 -23.99
N GLY A 62 -14.99 -7.83 -23.31
CA GLY A 62 -16.44 -7.68 -23.26
C GLY A 62 -16.86 -6.34 -22.61
N ASP A 63 -16.22 -5.99 -21.48
CA ASP A 63 -16.42 -4.71 -20.80
C ASP A 63 -16.05 -3.54 -21.72
N ALA A 64 -14.96 -3.66 -22.50
CA ALA A 64 -14.56 -2.66 -23.49
C ALA A 64 -15.56 -2.52 -24.65
N PHE A 65 -16.18 -3.61 -25.14
CA PHE A 65 -17.25 -3.52 -26.14
C PHE A 65 -18.49 -2.79 -25.59
N ALA A 66 -18.88 -3.09 -24.35
CA ALA A 66 -19.95 -2.38 -23.68
C ALA A 66 -19.62 -0.90 -23.46
N ALA A 67 -18.39 -0.58 -23.01
CA ALA A 67 -17.93 0.80 -22.85
C ALA A 67 -17.95 1.57 -24.17
N ALA A 68 -17.49 0.97 -25.25
CA ALA A 68 -17.54 1.56 -26.59
C ALA A 68 -18.97 1.94 -27.00
N ARG A 69 -19.94 1.05 -26.74
CA ARG A 69 -21.37 1.29 -27.02
C ARG A 69 -21.91 2.47 -26.19
N HIS A 70 -21.59 2.53 -24.90
CA HIS A 70 -22.00 3.66 -24.05
C HIS A 70 -21.37 4.98 -24.46
N LEU A 71 -20.07 5.00 -24.83
CA LEU A 71 -19.41 6.20 -25.34
C LEU A 71 -20.09 6.72 -26.61
N ILE A 72 -20.50 5.83 -27.54
CA ILE A 72 -21.26 6.21 -28.74
C ILE A 72 -22.60 6.85 -28.35
N ASN A 73 -23.33 6.26 -27.39
CA ASN A 73 -24.59 6.81 -26.91
C ASN A 73 -24.42 8.17 -26.22
N MET A 74 -23.24 8.45 -25.65
CA MET A 74 -22.85 9.77 -25.11
C MET A 74 -22.42 10.77 -26.20
N GLY A 75 -22.49 10.41 -27.48
CA GLY A 75 -22.13 11.27 -28.61
C GLY A 75 -20.65 11.26 -29.00
N ALA A 76 -19.88 10.30 -28.53
CA ALA A 76 -18.49 10.11 -28.93
C ALA A 76 -18.36 9.40 -30.27
N ARG A 77 -17.20 9.56 -30.91
CA ARG A 77 -16.75 8.76 -32.05
C ARG A 77 -15.77 7.71 -31.54
N VAL A 78 -16.09 6.44 -31.74
CA VAL A 78 -15.26 5.32 -31.27
C VAL A 78 -14.47 4.71 -32.42
N LYS A 79 -13.18 4.46 -32.20
CA LYS A 79 -12.30 3.63 -33.02
C LYS A 79 -12.02 2.36 -32.27
N MET A 80 -12.73 1.28 -32.66
CA MET A 80 -12.68 0.01 -31.96
C MET A 80 -11.65 -0.92 -32.58
N PHE A 81 -10.74 -1.47 -31.75
CA PHE A 81 -9.74 -2.48 -32.12
C PHE A 81 -9.90 -3.73 -31.27
N PHE A 82 -9.78 -4.90 -31.88
CA PHE A 82 -9.97 -6.18 -31.24
C PHE A 82 -8.78 -7.12 -31.50
N ILE A 83 -8.12 -7.58 -30.44
CA ILE A 83 -7.09 -8.62 -30.50
C ILE A 83 -7.63 -9.94 -29.95
N GLY A 84 -8.29 -10.70 -30.80
CA GLY A 84 -8.91 -11.98 -30.46
C GLY A 84 -9.71 -12.50 -31.65
N THR A 85 -10.47 -13.55 -31.41
CA THR A 85 -11.41 -14.09 -32.37
C THR A 85 -12.80 -14.22 -31.74
N GLU A 86 -13.85 -14.04 -32.55
CA GLU A 86 -15.25 -14.06 -32.08
C GLU A 86 -15.61 -15.42 -31.44
N GLU A 87 -14.99 -16.51 -31.93
CA GLU A 87 -15.24 -17.87 -31.47
C GLU A 87 -14.83 -18.07 -29.99
N HIS A 88 -13.81 -17.35 -29.53
CA HIS A 88 -13.29 -17.46 -28.17
C HIS A 88 -13.97 -16.52 -27.16
N LEU A 89 -14.89 -15.66 -27.62
CA LEU A 89 -15.62 -14.77 -26.73
C LEU A 89 -16.59 -15.58 -25.83
N SER A 90 -16.63 -15.22 -24.54
CA SER A 90 -17.67 -15.71 -23.64
C SER A 90 -19.07 -15.30 -24.13
N PRO A 91 -20.15 -15.98 -23.73
CA PRO A 91 -21.50 -15.60 -24.15
C PRO A 91 -21.82 -14.13 -23.87
N ALA A 92 -21.44 -13.60 -22.72
CA ALA A 92 -21.64 -12.21 -22.35
C ALA A 92 -20.84 -11.24 -23.25
N ALA A 93 -19.54 -11.49 -23.43
CA ALA A 93 -18.69 -10.67 -24.31
C ALA A 93 -19.15 -10.71 -25.77
N ARG A 94 -19.62 -11.85 -26.24
CA ARG A 94 -20.20 -12.00 -27.59
C ARG A 94 -21.48 -11.19 -27.76
N ALA A 95 -22.33 -11.12 -26.74
CA ALA A 95 -23.52 -10.29 -26.77
C ALA A 95 -23.16 -8.80 -26.92
N MET A 96 -22.17 -8.30 -26.14
CA MET A 96 -21.70 -6.90 -26.24
C MET A 96 -21.04 -6.60 -27.59
N HIS A 97 -20.21 -7.50 -28.09
CA HIS A 97 -19.61 -7.41 -29.43
C HIS A 97 -20.68 -7.32 -30.53
N SER A 98 -21.70 -8.22 -30.50
CA SER A 98 -22.78 -8.24 -31.48
C SER A 98 -23.64 -6.97 -31.43
N ALA A 99 -23.96 -6.49 -30.23
CA ALA A 99 -24.70 -5.24 -30.05
C ALA A 99 -23.95 -4.04 -30.66
N LEU A 100 -22.62 -3.95 -30.41
CA LEU A 100 -21.79 -2.88 -30.97
C LEU A 100 -21.73 -2.94 -32.50
N ARG A 101 -21.61 -4.14 -33.08
CA ARG A 101 -21.69 -4.33 -34.55
C ARG A 101 -23.04 -3.91 -35.14
N ALA A 102 -24.12 -4.28 -34.47
CA ALA A 102 -25.48 -3.90 -34.90
C ALA A 102 -25.70 -2.38 -34.90
N MET A 103 -24.95 -1.62 -34.11
CA MET A 103 -24.93 -0.14 -34.13
C MET A 103 -24.10 0.43 -35.32
N GLY A 104 -23.56 -0.42 -36.19
CA GLY A 104 -22.76 -0.01 -37.34
C GLY A 104 -21.29 0.34 -37.03
N THR A 105 -20.82 -0.02 -35.85
CA THR A 105 -19.43 0.24 -35.46
C THR A 105 -18.50 -0.80 -36.11
N GLU A 106 -17.49 -0.33 -36.82
CA GLU A 106 -16.43 -1.15 -37.38
C GLU A 106 -15.48 -1.62 -36.26
N ILE A 107 -15.46 -2.95 -36.00
CA ILE A 107 -14.52 -3.57 -35.06
C ILE A 107 -13.32 -4.08 -35.89
N ARG A 108 -12.15 -3.52 -35.66
CA ARG A 108 -10.96 -3.73 -36.49
C ARG A 108 -10.03 -4.77 -35.86
N PRO A 109 -9.71 -5.86 -36.55
CA PRO A 109 -8.66 -6.76 -36.11
C PRO A 109 -7.27 -6.11 -36.31
N LEU A 110 -6.28 -6.61 -35.58
CA LEU A 110 -4.87 -6.25 -35.74
C LEU A 110 -4.08 -7.45 -36.29
N ALA A 111 -4.22 -7.71 -37.58
CA ALA A 111 -3.61 -8.88 -38.23
C ALA A 111 -2.40 -8.55 -39.11
N GLY A 112 -2.47 -7.47 -39.89
CA GLY A 112 -1.43 -7.11 -40.85
C GLY A 112 -0.89 -5.69 -40.70
N ASP A 113 0.18 -5.34 -41.41
CA ASP A 113 0.84 -4.04 -41.29
C ASP A 113 -0.10 -2.85 -41.53
N ARG A 114 -1.03 -2.97 -42.49
CA ARG A 114 -2.04 -1.94 -42.75
C ARG A 114 -2.95 -1.67 -41.53
N ASP A 115 -3.21 -2.67 -40.70
CA ASP A 115 -4.02 -2.49 -39.50
C ASP A 115 -3.24 -1.71 -38.45
N TRP A 116 -1.93 -1.95 -38.35
CA TRP A 116 -1.05 -1.21 -37.46
C TRP A 116 -0.89 0.27 -37.91
N ASP A 117 -0.81 0.54 -39.19
CA ASP A 117 -0.79 1.91 -39.69
C ASP A 117 -2.10 2.66 -39.40
N ARG A 118 -3.24 1.99 -39.57
CA ARG A 118 -4.57 2.54 -39.20
C ARG A 118 -4.70 2.77 -37.71
N LEU A 119 -4.13 1.86 -36.88
CA LEU A 119 -4.05 2.04 -35.44
C LEU A 119 -3.30 3.32 -35.08
N ARG A 120 -2.08 3.51 -35.59
CA ARG A 120 -1.25 4.70 -35.32
C ARG A 120 -1.98 5.98 -35.70
N VAL A 121 -2.61 6.00 -36.86
CA VAL A 121 -3.44 7.14 -37.31
C VAL A 121 -4.61 7.35 -36.31
N SER A 122 -5.28 6.30 -35.89
CA SER A 122 -6.40 6.41 -34.95
C SER A 122 -5.94 6.93 -33.60
N LEU A 123 -4.83 6.44 -33.06
CA LEU A 123 -4.22 6.91 -31.80
C LEU A 123 -3.81 8.38 -31.87
N ARG A 124 -3.22 8.81 -33.02
CA ARG A 124 -2.83 10.20 -33.21
C ARG A 124 -4.00 11.17 -33.07
N PHE A 125 -5.18 10.79 -33.57
CA PHE A 125 -6.39 11.64 -33.59
C PHE A 125 -7.37 11.30 -32.44
N ALA A 126 -7.05 10.34 -31.57
CA ALA A 126 -7.84 10.05 -30.39
C ALA A 126 -7.65 11.16 -29.34
N ASP A 127 -8.73 11.49 -28.64
CA ASP A 127 -8.72 12.34 -27.44
C ASP A 127 -8.37 11.50 -26.18
N ALA A 128 -8.79 10.23 -26.14
CA ALA A 128 -8.49 9.29 -25.05
C ALA A 128 -8.44 7.85 -25.54
N VAL A 129 -7.86 7.00 -24.69
CA VAL A 129 -7.74 5.55 -24.85
C VAL A 129 -8.55 4.84 -23.77
N VAL A 130 -9.17 3.71 -24.15
CA VAL A 130 -9.76 2.75 -23.19
C VAL A 130 -9.08 1.40 -23.40
N ASP A 131 -8.40 0.93 -22.37
CA ASP A 131 -7.69 -0.34 -22.33
C ASP A 131 -8.57 -1.43 -21.69
N GLY A 132 -9.04 -2.37 -22.49
CA GLY A 132 -9.70 -3.62 -22.09
C GLY A 132 -9.08 -4.82 -22.80
N ILE A 133 -7.75 -4.77 -23.04
CA ILE A 133 -7.04 -5.82 -23.80
C ILE A 133 -6.90 -7.10 -22.94
N LEU A 134 -6.33 -6.93 -21.73
CA LEU A 134 -6.06 -8.04 -20.80
C LEU A 134 -6.58 -7.65 -19.41
N GLY A 135 -7.12 -8.62 -18.69
CA GLY A 135 -7.57 -8.45 -17.30
C GLY A 135 -6.71 -9.28 -16.34
N THR A 136 -7.34 -9.77 -15.26
CA THR A 136 -6.68 -10.51 -14.16
C THR A 136 -6.01 -11.84 -14.54
N GLY A 137 -6.16 -12.29 -15.79
CA GLY A 137 -5.57 -13.55 -16.27
C GLY A 137 -4.12 -13.46 -16.74
N VAL A 138 -3.47 -12.30 -16.64
CA VAL A 138 -2.08 -12.11 -17.05
C VAL A 138 -1.14 -12.84 -16.11
N LYS A 139 -0.26 -13.68 -16.67
CA LYS A 139 0.86 -14.35 -15.98
C LYS A 139 2.04 -14.47 -16.94
N GLY A 140 3.21 -13.98 -16.51
CA GLY A 140 4.44 -14.05 -17.29
C GLY A 140 4.43 -13.19 -18.56
N GLU A 141 5.20 -13.61 -19.57
CA GLU A 141 5.42 -12.83 -20.81
C GLU A 141 4.18 -12.69 -21.68
N LEU A 142 4.01 -11.52 -22.28
CA LEU A 142 2.91 -11.21 -23.18
C LEU A 142 3.15 -11.78 -24.56
N ARG A 143 2.05 -12.12 -25.26
CA ARG A 143 2.10 -12.47 -26.69
C ARG A 143 2.52 -11.24 -27.52
N LYS A 144 3.27 -11.46 -28.61
CA LYS A 144 3.85 -10.40 -29.46
C LYS A 144 2.84 -9.32 -29.86
N THR A 145 1.61 -9.70 -30.23
CA THR A 145 0.57 -8.75 -30.64
C THR A 145 0.15 -7.84 -29.49
N ALA A 146 -0.06 -8.37 -28.29
CA ALA A 146 -0.41 -7.59 -27.10
C ALA A 146 0.74 -6.66 -26.70
N LEU A 147 1.98 -7.18 -26.71
CA LEU A 147 3.19 -6.41 -26.40
C LEU A 147 3.27 -5.19 -27.32
N ARG A 148 3.24 -5.40 -28.66
CA ARG A 148 3.30 -4.32 -29.65
C ARG A 148 2.14 -3.32 -29.48
N LEU A 149 0.94 -3.79 -29.17
CA LEU A 149 -0.22 -2.91 -28.96
C LEU A 149 -0.02 -1.98 -27.76
N ILE A 150 0.47 -2.54 -26.66
CA ILE A 150 0.76 -1.76 -25.43
C ILE A 150 1.88 -0.73 -25.71
N GLU A 151 2.91 -1.09 -26.47
CA GLU A 151 3.96 -0.16 -26.90
C GLU A 151 3.37 1.03 -27.70
N GLU A 152 2.49 0.76 -28.66
CA GLU A 152 1.83 1.81 -29.48
C GLU A 152 0.91 2.70 -28.63
N ILE A 153 0.16 2.13 -27.66
CA ILE A 153 -0.69 2.88 -26.74
C ILE A 153 0.16 3.81 -25.88
N ASN A 154 1.21 3.29 -25.25
CA ASN A 154 2.09 4.06 -24.38
C ASN A 154 2.83 5.17 -25.16
N ALA A 155 3.26 4.88 -26.39
CA ALA A 155 3.94 5.84 -27.25
C ALA A 155 3.01 6.99 -27.72
N ALA A 156 1.70 6.73 -27.79
CA ALA A 156 0.71 7.76 -28.18
C ALA A 156 0.53 8.85 -27.12
N GLY A 157 0.82 8.58 -25.84
CA GLY A 157 0.76 9.55 -24.74
C GLY A 157 -0.63 10.18 -24.56
N LYS A 158 -1.70 9.42 -24.78
CA LYS A 158 -3.09 9.89 -24.64
C LYS A 158 -3.60 9.59 -23.24
N PRO A 159 -4.52 10.43 -22.71
CA PRO A 159 -5.26 10.08 -21.49
C PRO A 159 -5.86 8.69 -21.61
N THR A 160 -5.53 7.80 -20.67
CA THR A 160 -5.84 6.37 -20.77
C THR A 160 -6.60 5.90 -19.55
N LEU A 161 -7.79 5.31 -19.77
CA LEU A 161 -8.52 4.54 -18.78
C LEU A 161 -8.22 3.05 -18.98
N ALA A 162 -7.77 2.38 -17.93
CA ALA A 162 -7.70 0.92 -17.89
C ALA A 162 -8.97 0.34 -17.21
N ILE A 163 -9.56 -0.66 -17.86
CA ILE A 163 -10.68 -1.41 -17.29
C ILE A 163 -10.11 -2.54 -16.44
N ASP A 164 -10.57 -2.63 -15.21
CA ASP A 164 -10.24 -3.60 -14.18
C ASP A 164 -8.78 -3.55 -13.71
N ILE A 165 -7.80 -3.74 -14.59
CA ILE A 165 -6.37 -3.66 -14.31
C ILE A 165 -5.63 -3.26 -15.60
N PRO A 166 -4.56 -2.44 -15.55
CA PRO A 166 -3.81 -2.10 -16.74
C PRO A 166 -3.27 -3.36 -17.43
N SER A 167 -3.51 -3.47 -18.73
CA SER A 167 -3.06 -4.64 -19.50
C SER A 167 -1.56 -4.84 -19.41
N GLY A 168 -1.14 -6.02 -18.98
CA GLY A 168 0.27 -6.39 -18.74
C GLY A 168 0.69 -6.42 -17.27
N VAL A 169 -0.15 -5.95 -16.35
CA VAL A 169 0.06 -6.07 -14.90
C VAL A 169 -0.48 -7.42 -14.40
N GLU A 170 0.30 -8.15 -13.63
CA GLU A 170 -0.17 -9.35 -12.91
C GLU A 170 -1.03 -8.93 -11.71
N ALA A 171 -2.26 -9.42 -11.64
CA ALA A 171 -3.25 -9.01 -10.64
C ALA A 171 -2.86 -9.38 -9.20
N ASP A 172 -2.13 -10.48 -9.01
CA ASP A 172 -1.82 -11.04 -7.70
C ASP A 172 -0.52 -10.48 -7.09
N THR A 173 0.36 -9.89 -7.91
CA THR A 173 1.70 -9.44 -7.48
C THR A 173 2.02 -7.99 -7.86
N GLY A 174 1.39 -7.46 -8.91
CA GLY A 174 1.75 -6.18 -9.51
C GLY A 174 3.02 -6.24 -10.37
N ARG A 175 3.53 -7.45 -10.65
CA ARG A 175 4.67 -7.64 -11.52
C ARG A 175 4.31 -7.31 -12.98
N ILE A 176 5.27 -6.77 -13.71
CA ILE A 176 5.21 -6.53 -15.15
C ILE A 176 6.35 -7.29 -15.79
N ALA A 177 6.04 -8.46 -16.39
CA ALA A 177 7.07 -9.34 -16.95
C ALA A 177 7.74 -8.75 -18.20
N SER A 178 7.02 -7.93 -18.98
CA SER A 178 7.57 -7.31 -20.20
C SER A 178 7.19 -5.83 -20.30
N ILE A 179 5.91 -5.54 -20.47
CA ILE A 179 5.37 -4.18 -20.56
C ILE A 179 3.92 -4.14 -20.08
N ALA A 180 3.47 -3.01 -19.55
CA ALA A 180 2.06 -2.76 -19.24
C ALA A 180 1.60 -1.41 -19.79
N VAL A 181 0.30 -1.26 -19.98
CA VAL A 181 -0.34 0.02 -20.23
C VAL A 181 -0.11 0.94 -19.04
N ARG A 182 0.28 2.17 -19.32
CA ARG A 182 0.38 3.25 -18.32
C ARG A 182 -0.93 4.01 -18.32
N ALA A 183 -1.80 3.67 -17.39
CA ALA A 183 -3.08 4.31 -17.26
C ALA A 183 -2.97 5.61 -16.44
N ASP A 184 -3.73 6.63 -16.83
CA ASP A 184 -3.95 7.80 -15.97
C ASP A 184 -4.98 7.49 -14.90
N ARG A 185 -5.91 6.57 -15.22
CA ARG A 185 -6.96 6.10 -14.33
C ARG A 185 -7.23 4.62 -14.58
N THR A 186 -7.44 3.85 -13.50
CA THR A 186 -7.89 2.46 -13.55
C THR A 186 -9.20 2.33 -12.81
N LEU A 187 -10.21 1.70 -13.44
CA LEU A 187 -11.47 1.35 -12.81
C LEU A 187 -11.44 -0.13 -12.43
N ALA A 188 -11.15 -0.44 -11.17
CA ALA A 188 -11.23 -1.80 -10.64
C ALA A 188 -12.69 -2.23 -10.51
N LEU A 189 -13.01 -3.42 -11.01
CA LEU A 189 -14.36 -3.98 -11.02
C LEU A 189 -14.53 -4.95 -9.84
N GLY A 190 -15.60 -4.75 -9.06
CA GLY A 190 -15.88 -5.47 -7.83
C GLY A 190 -14.96 -5.07 -6.69
N LEU A 191 -13.76 -5.66 -6.64
CA LEU A 191 -12.73 -5.35 -5.65
C LEU A 191 -11.42 -4.93 -6.32
N PRO A 192 -10.62 -4.07 -5.67
CA PRO A 192 -9.26 -3.81 -6.13
C PRO A 192 -8.40 -5.06 -5.95
N LYS A 193 -7.43 -5.25 -6.86
CA LYS A 193 -6.50 -6.38 -6.84
C LYS A 193 -5.20 -6.00 -6.14
N VAL A 194 -4.50 -6.98 -5.59
CA VAL A 194 -3.17 -6.79 -4.96
C VAL A 194 -2.23 -6.04 -5.89
N GLY A 195 -2.26 -6.36 -7.19
CA GLY A 195 -1.41 -5.75 -8.21
C GLY A 195 -1.63 -4.26 -8.45
N HIS A 196 -2.73 -3.67 -7.97
CA HIS A 196 -2.92 -2.22 -8.01
C HIS A 196 -2.07 -1.47 -6.97
N PHE A 197 -1.57 -2.16 -5.95
CA PHE A 197 -0.89 -1.55 -4.81
C PHE A 197 0.59 -1.91 -4.72
N LEU A 198 0.99 -3.06 -5.27
CA LEU A 198 2.34 -3.60 -5.16
C LEU A 198 3.10 -3.57 -6.49
N GLY A 199 4.40 -3.69 -6.39
CA GLY A 199 5.30 -3.80 -7.52
C GLY A 199 5.22 -2.60 -8.48
N GLN A 200 5.46 -2.88 -9.75
CA GLN A 200 5.38 -1.87 -10.82
C GLN A 200 3.91 -1.57 -11.20
N GLY A 201 2.97 -2.47 -10.87
CA GLY A 201 1.55 -2.31 -11.15
C GLY A 201 0.94 -1.09 -10.47
N ALA A 202 1.38 -0.76 -9.25
CA ALA A 202 0.97 0.45 -8.55
C ALA A 202 1.26 1.74 -9.34
N ASN A 203 2.40 1.78 -10.05
CA ASN A 203 2.76 2.92 -10.90
C ASN A 203 2.01 2.92 -12.24
N ALA A 204 1.61 1.74 -12.73
CA ALA A 204 0.90 1.61 -14.01
C ALA A 204 -0.59 1.94 -13.88
N ALA A 205 -1.18 1.82 -12.68
CA ALA A 205 -2.61 1.95 -12.44
C ALA A 205 -3.12 3.41 -12.46
N GLY A 206 -2.27 4.40 -12.22
CA GLY A 206 -2.70 5.80 -12.11
C GLY A 206 -3.67 6.02 -10.94
N GLU A 207 -4.68 6.88 -11.14
CA GLU A 207 -5.76 7.05 -10.17
C GLU A 207 -6.64 5.80 -10.12
N LEU A 208 -6.69 5.11 -8.97
CA LEU A 208 -7.49 3.90 -8.80
C LEU A 208 -8.89 4.24 -8.30
N LEU A 209 -9.89 3.86 -9.09
CA LEU A 209 -11.29 3.87 -8.71
C LEU A 209 -11.78 2.43 -8.54
N VAL A 210 -12.78 2.23 -7.69
CA VAL A 210 -13.42 0.92 -7.47
C VAL A 210 -14.92 1.07 -7.64
N ASP A 211 -15.51 0.18 -8.43
CA ASP A 211 -16.98 0.12 -8.60
C ASP A 211 -17.47 -1.31 -8.40
N ASP A 212 -18.53 -1.50 -7.63
CA ASP A 212 -19.08 -2.82 -7.34
C ASP A 212 -19.77 -3.48 -8.54
N ILE A 213 -20.01 -2.74 -9.59
CA ILE A 213 -20.71 -3.16 -10.84
C ILE A 213 -22.02 -3.91 -10.59
N GLY A 214 -22.60 -3.77 -9.41
CA GLY A 214 -23.84 -4.45 -9.00
C GLY A 214 -23.61 -5.83 -8.37
N ILE A 215 -22.40 -6.17 -8.00
CA ILE A 215 -22.11 -7.37 -7.20
C ILE A 215 -22.69 -7.17 -5.79
N PRO A 216 -23.47 -8.15 -5.26
CA PRO A 216 -24.00 -8.07 -3.92
C PRO A 216 -22.92 -7.82 -2.86
N HIS A 217 -23.14 -6.81 -2.01
CA HIS A 217 -22.16 -6.36 -1.03
C HIS A 217 -21.71 -7.48 -0.07
N ALA A 218 -22.62 -8.44 0.21
CA ALA A 218 -22.30 -9.61 1.03
C ALA A 218 -21.19 -10.48 0.44
N LEU A 219 -21.07 -10.57 -0.90
CA LEU A 219 -20.01 -11.29 -1.57
C LEU A 219 -18.68 -10.51 -1.53
N LEU A 220 -18.74 -9.18 -1.69
CA LEU A 220 -17.56 -8.30 -1.63
C LEU A 220 -16.98 -8.17 -0.20
N ALA A 221 -17.86 -8.28 0.81
CA ALA A 221 -17.49 -8.28 2.22
C ALA A 221 -17.25 -9.69 2.79
N GLY A 222 -17.37 -10.73 1.96
CA GLY A 222 -17.38 -12.13 2.37
C GLY A 222 -16.13 -12.57 3.13
N GLU A 223 -16.31 -13.56 4.02
CA GLU A 223 -15.25 -14.18 4.79
C GLU A 223 -14.26 -14.96 3.89
N GLY A 224 -13.01 -15.02 4.30
CA GLY A 224 -11.95 -15.80 3.65
C GLY A 224 -10.93 -14.97 2.85
N MET A 225 -11.17 -13.69 2.61
CA MET A 225 -10.14 -12.77 2.12
C MET A 225 -9.33 -12.22 3.30
N ARG A 226 -8.02 -12.45 3.25
CA ARG A 226 -7.08 -12.06 4.31
C ARG A 226 -6.29 -10.80 3.97
N GLN A 227 -6.80 -9.98 3.05
CA GLN A 227 -6.18 -8.72 2.68
C GLN A 227 -7.22 -7.61 2.55
N SER A 228 -6.90 -6.44 3.14
CA SER A 228 -7.81 -5.29 3.20
C SER A 228 -7.08 -3.96 3.06
N LEU A 229 -7.80 -2.94 2.59
CA LEU A 229 -7.30 -1.56 2.60
C LEU A 229 -7.43 -0.94 3.99
N ILE A 230 -6.43 -0.20 4.40
CA ILE A 230 -6.48 0.68 5.56
C ILE A 230 -7.19 1.97 5.15
N THR A 231 -8.52 1.98 5.30
CA THR A 231 -9.33 3.17 5.08
C THR A 231 -9.42 4.02 6.35
N GLN A 232 -9.83 5.29 6.22
CA GLN A 232 -10.10 6.15 7.38
C GLN A 232 -11.10 5.51 8.34
N ASP A 233 -12.18 4.96 7.82
CA ASP A 233 -13.23 4.32 8.64
C ASP A 233 -12.73 3.07 9.36
N ALA A 234 -11.88 2.26 8.68
CA ALA A 234 -11.27 1.09 9.31
C ALA A 234 -10.32 1.49 10.45
N ALA A 235 -9.46 2.48 10.21
CA ALA A 235 -8.55 3.00 11.22
C ALA A 235 -9.30 3.68 12.39
N ALA A 236 -10.37 4.42 12.10
CA ALA A 236 -11.19 5.09 13.11
C ALA A 236 -11.89 4.09 14.05
N LYS A 237 -12.41 2.97 13.52
CA LYS A 237 -13.05 1.92 14.32
C LYS A 237 -12.09 1.22 15.29
N LEU A 238 -10.81 1.17 14.97
CA LEU A 238 -9.78 0.58 15.82
C LEU A 238 -9.33 1.51 16.95
N LEU A 239 -9.58 2.81 16.83
CA LEU A 239 -9.10 3.82 17.77
C LEU A 239 -10.24 4.30 18.67
N PRO A 240 -10.34 3.79 19.92
CA PRO A 240 -11.40 4.20 20.83
C PRO A 240 -11.27 5.69 21.20
N PRO A 241 -12.39 6.39 21.40
CA PRO A 241 -12.36 7.77 21.83
C PRO A 241 -11.69 7.93 23.20
N ARG A 242 -10.90 8.99 23.36
CA ARG A 242 -10.24 9.28 24.63
C ARG A 242 -11.29 9.62 25.70
N ALA A 243 -11.22 8.94 26.85
CA ALA A 243 -12.10 9.21 27.97
C ALA A 243 -11.91 10.65 28.50
N ARG A 244 -13.00 11.25 29.04
CA ARG A 244 -12.96 12.64 29.56
C ARG A 244 -12.07 12.81 30.77
N ASP A 245 -11.91 11.76 31.58
CA ASP A 245 -11.08 11.65 32.78
C ASP A 245 -9.66 11.13 32.49
N ALA A 246 -9.30 11.00 31.20
CA ALA A 246 -7.98 10.54 30.80
C ALA A 246 -6.86 11.43 31.38
N HIS A 247 -5.85 10.81 31.92
CA HIS A 247 -4.64 11.46 32.44
C HIS A 247 -3.40 10.85 31.81
N LYS A 248 -2.23 11.47 32.02
CA LYS A 248 -0.96 11.03 31.40
C LYS A 248 -0.62 9.55 31.61
N GLY A 249 -1.02 8.95 32.72
CA GLY A 249 -0.78 7.52 33.02
C GLY A 249 -1.69 6.58 32.24
N THR A 250 -2.94 6.97 31.95
CA THR A 250 -3.88 6.15 31.16
C THR A 250 -3.63 6.24 29.66
N CYS A 251 -2.94 7.29 29.21
CA CYS A 251 -2.60 7.49 27.79
C CYS A 251 -1.30 6.78 27.36
N GLY A 252 -0.64 6.07 28.27
CA GLY A 252 0.54 5.26 28.00
C GLY A 252 1.86 5.90 28.37
N ARG A 253 2.75 5.04 28.88
CA ARG A 253 4.16 5.34 29.17
C ARG A 253 5.00 4.63 28.15
N ILE A 254 5.62 5.39 27.26
CA ILE A 254 6.40 4.84 26.14
C ILE A 254 7.89 5.01 26.46
N LEU A 255 8.66 3.94 26.28
CA LEU A 255 10.11 3.99 26.28
C LEU A 255 10.62 3.94 24.84
N VAL A 256 11.50 4.87 24.51
CA VAL A 256 12.20 4.91 23.22
C VAL A 256 13.70 4.75 23.48
N LEU A 257 14.32 3.74 22.88
CA LEU A 257 15.78 3.55 22.85
C LEU A 257 16.25 3.93 21.44
N ALA A 258 16.86 5.09 21.30
CA ALA A 258 17.17 5.65 19.99
C ALA A 258 18.34 6.64 20.04
N GLY A 259 18.96 6.86 18.90
CA GLY A 259 20.05 7.82 18.72
C GLY A 259 21.42 7.28 19.06
N SER A 260 22.40 7.82 18.39
CA SER A 260 23.84 7.64 18.62
C SER A 260 24.57 8.90 18.21
N LEU A 261 25.90 8.91 18.40
CA LEU A 261 26.72 10.04 17.96
C LEU A 261 26.55 10.27 16.45
N GLY A 262 26.08 11.47 16.08
CA GLY A 262 25.74 11.85 14.70
C GLY A 262 24.28 11.58 14.30
N MET A 263 23.49 10.78 15.04
CA MET A 263 22.12 10.41 14.71
C MET A 263 21.07 10.82 15.76
N THR A 264 21.30 11.95 16.43
CA THR A 264 20.36 12.50 17.44
C THR A 264 19.01 12.94 16.87
N GLY A 265 18.94 13.19 15.56
CA GLY A 265 17.72 13.59 14.86
C GLY A 265 16.64 12.51 14.87
N ALA A 266 17.02 11.27 14.59
CA ALA A 266 16.13 10.12 14.59
C ALA A 266 15.47 9.90 15.96
N ALA A 267 16.26 9.97 17.04
CA ALA A 267 15.76 9.86 18.41
C ALA A 267 14.71 10.93 18.75
N ALA A 268 14.96 12.19 18.35
CA ALA A 268 14.03 13.27 18.59
C ALA A 268 12.72 13.10 17.81
N LEU A 269 12.80 12.76 16.51
CA LEU A 269 11.63 12.54 15.66
C LEU A 269 10.74 11.41 16.17
N ALA A 270 11.34 10.27 16.53
CA ALA A 270 10.61 9.12 17.04
C ALA A 270 9.91 9.42 18.38
N ALA A 271 10.63 10.03 19.34
CA ALA A 271 10.08 10.36 20.64
C ALA A 271 8.96 11.41 20.58
N GLU A 272 9.14 12.49 19.78
CA GLU A 272 8.09 13.47 19.57
C GLU A 272 6.87 12.90 18.84
N ALA A 273 7.07 12.01 17.86
CA ALA A 273 5.98 11.38 17.15
C ALA A 273 5.06 10.58 18.08
N ALA A 274 5.64 9.84 19.04
CA ALA A 274 4.87 9.14 20.06
C ALA A 274 3.98 10.07 20.89
N LEU A 275 4.49 11.24 21.29
CA LEU A 275 3.67 12.27 21.97
C LEU A 275 2.58 12.84 21.05
N ARG A 276 2.91 13.12 19.78
CA ARG A 276 2.00 13.76 18.82
C ARG A 276 0.79 12.91 18.43
N VAL A 277 0.90 11.58 18.54
CA VAL A 277 -0.23 10.68 18.37
C VAL A 277 -0.99 10.41 19.67
N GLY A 278 -0.53 10.98 20.81
CA GLY A 278 -1.28 11.04 22.05
C GLY A 278 -0.76 10.19 23.20
N ALA A 279 0.45 9.66 23.16
CA ALA A 279 1.08 9.04 24.34
C ALA A 279 1.12 10.03 25.52
N GLY A 280 0.91 9.51 26.72
CA GLY A 280 0.84 10.34 27.94
C GLY A 280 2.20 10.74 28.48
N LEU A 281 3.17 9.86 28.41
CA LEU A 281 4.55 10.05 28.85
C LEU A 281 5.49 9.34 27.89
N VAL A 282 6.56 10.01 27.47
CA VAL A 282 7.61 9.41 26.66
C VAL A 282 8.96 9.60 27.35
N THR A 283 9.64 8.49 27.60
CA THR A 283 11.02 8.45 28.08
C THR A 283 11.92 8.06 26.91
N LEU A 284 12.89 8.90 26.59
CA LEU A 284 13.90 8.65 25.60
C LEU A 284 15.21 8.28 26.29
N ALA A 285 15.59 7.00 26.21
CA ALA A 285 16.86 6.50 26.74
C ALA A 285 17.91 6.57 25.63
N VAL A 286 19.05 7.18 25.92
CA VAL A 286 20.10 7.49 24.93
C VAL A 286 21.48 7.24 25.51
N PRO A 287 22.51 6.96 24.71
CA PRO A 287 23.89 6.98 25.17
C PRO A 287 24.26 8.28 25.89
N GLU A 288 24.99 8.18 27.00
CA GLU A 288 25.30 9.33 27.88
C GLU A 288 25.96 10.49 27.13
N ARG A 289 26.82 10.17 26.18
CA ARG A 289 27.56 11.17 25.38
C ARG A 289 26.63 12.10 24.59
N ILE A 290 25.47 11.63 24.12
CA ILE A 290 24.53 12.45 23.34
C ILE A 290 23.39 13.03 24.18
N TYR A 291 23.30 12.68 25.46
CA TYR A 291 22.26 13.17 26.37
C TYR A 291 22.14 14.70 26.39
N PRO A 292 23.24 15.50 26.53
CA PRO A 292 23.13 16.96 26.62
C PRO A 292 22.47 17.57 25.36
N VAL A 293 22.76 16.99 24.19
CA VAL A 293 22.22 17.47 22.91
C VAL A 293 20.69 17.28 22.88
N LEU A 294 20.21 16.09 23.29
CA LEU A 294 18.79 15.78 23.26
C LEU A 294 18.01 16.42 24.41
N ALA A 295 18.61 16.54 25.58
CA ALA A 295 18.01 17.27 26.70
C ALA A 295 17.82 18.78 26.40
N ALA A 296 18.72 19.37 25.62
CA ALA A 296 18.55 20.77 25.17
C ALA A 296 17.53 20.91 24.02
N LYS A 297 17.34 19.86 23.22
CA LYS A 297 16.46 19.89 22.03
C LYS A 297 14.99 19.59 22.35
N LEU A 298 14.74 18.70 23.33
CA LEU A 298 13.41 18.16 23.63
C LEU A 298 12.87 18.75 24.94
N THR A 299 11.66 19.26 24.91
CA THR A 299 11.02 19.91 26.08
C THR A 299 10.08 18.93 26.82
N GLU A 300 9.22 18.23 26.11
CA GLU A 300 8.17 17.39 26.71
C GLU A 300 8.60 15.93 26.89
N VAL A 301 9.66 15.50 26.21
CA VAL A 301 10.22 14.16 26.30
C VAL A 301 11.23 14.10 27.46
N MET A 302 11.07 13.13 28.34
CA MET A 302 12.03 12.86 29.41
C MET A 302 13.24 12.12 28.85
N VAL A 303 14.40 12.78 28.79
CA VAL A 303 15.64 12.16 28.29
C VAL A 303 16.40 11.52 29.47
N VAL A 304 16.81 10.26 29.28
CA VAL A 304 17.55 9.49 30.30
C VAL A 304 18.88 8.98 29.70
N PRO A 305 20.03 9.32 30.29
CA PRO A 305 21.32 8.81 29.83
C PRO A 305 21.50 7.34 30.24
N LEU A 306 22.00 6.51 29.32
CA LEU A 306 22.50 5.17 29.59
C LEU A 306 24.03 5.19 29.54
N PRO A 307 24.72 4.41 30.40
CA PRO A 307 26.19 4.28 30.35
C PRO A 307 26.64 3.85 28.95
N ASP A 308 27.65 4.51 28.40
CA ASP A 308 28.16 4.25 27.05
C ASP A 308 29.70 4.21 26.97
N GLU A 309 30.36 4.27 28.14
CA GLU A 309 31.84 4.32 28.24
C GLU A 309 32.48 5.39 27.36
N GLY A 310 31.72 6.44 27.02
CA GLY A 310 32.16 7.55 26.16
C GLY A 310 32.11 7.24 24.66
N MET A 311 31.58 6.07 24.25
CA MET A 311 31.53 5.63 22.85
C MET A 311 30.44 6.36 22.04
N GLY A 312 29.34 6.76 22.69
CA GLY A 312 28.24 7.46 22.04
C GLY A 312 27.28 6.56 21.26
N TYR A 313 27.26 5.27 21.57
CA TYR A 313 26.32 4.27 21.06
C TYR A 313 25.91 3.26 22.16
N PHE A 314 24.87 2.47 21.91
CA PHE A 314 24.39 1.47 22.86
C PHE A 314 25.32 0.27 22.94
N GLY A 315 25.66 -0.15 24.15
CA GLY A 315 26.46 -1.33 24.41
C GLY A 315 26.65 -1.57 25.90
N GLY A 316 27.15 -2.76 26.27
CA GLY A 316 27.49 -3.12 27.64
C GLY A 316 26.33 -3.54 28.53
N GLU A 317 26.67 -4.27 29.58
CA GLU A 317 25.70 -4.85 30.51
C GLU A 317 24.97 -3.81 31.36
N ASP A 318 25.69 -2.79 31.87
CA ASP A 318 25.11 -1.75 32.73
C ASP A 318 24.06 -0.92 31.97
N ALA A 319 24.32 -0.59 30.70
CA ALA A 319 23.35 0.07 29.83
C ALA A 319 22.10 -0.80 29.65
N ARG A 320 22.29 -2.10 29.39
CA ARG A 320 21.21 -3.06 29.18
C ARG A 320 20.33 -3.21 30.43
N GLN A 321 20.93 -3.40 31.59
CA GLN A 321 20.20 -3.52 32.87
C GLN A 321 19.41 -2.25 33.20
N LYS A 322 20.01 -1.07 32.95
CA LYS A 322 19.30 0.19 33.13
C LYS A 322 18.14 0.33 32.16
N ALA A 323 18.34 -0.02 30.89
CA ALA A 323 17.26 -0.01 29.87
C ALA A 323 16.12 -0.98 30.24
N LEU A 324 16.41 -2.19 30.72
CA LEU A 324 15.41 -3.16 31.20
C LEU A 324 14.65 -2.63 32.41
N SER A 325 15.31 -1.94 33.35
CA SER A 325 14.65 -1.32 34.50
C SER A 325 13.67 -0.21 34.09
N LEU A 326 13.97 0.53 33.01
CA LEU A 326 13.06 1.53 32.43
C LEU A 326 11.90 0.84 31.69
N ALA A 327 12.19 -0.21 30.93
CA ALA A 327 11.19 -0.99 30.20
C ALA A 327 10.16 -1.67 31.12
N ALA A 328 10.57 -2.11 32.30
CA ALA A 328 9.68 -2.70 33.31
C ALA A 328 8.56 -1.75 33.78
N ARG A 329 8.70 -0.44 33.56
CA ARG A 329 7.71 0.60 33.91
C ARG A 329 7.01 1.18 32.70
N ALA A 330 7.37 0.74 31.49
CA ALA A 330 6.80 1.19 30.23
C ALA A 330 5.63 0.29 29.81
N ASP A 331 4.64 0.88 29.17
CA ASP A 331 3.51 0.15 28.56
C ASP A 331 3.89 -0.37 27.16
N ALA A 332 4.92 0.22 26.50
CA ALA A 332 5.48 -0.22 25.24
C ALA A 332 6.89 0.35 25.02
N VAL A 333 7.65 -0.31 24.15
CA VAL A 333 9.04 0.04 23.84
C VAL A 333 9.24 0.17 22.34
N LEU A 334 9.95 1.21 21.93
CA LEU A 334 10.54 1.37 20.59
C LEU A 334 12.06 1.30 20.72
N ILE A 335 12.70 0.50 19.88
CA ILE A 335 14.16 0.45 19.77
C ILE A 335 14.58 0.51 18.30
N GLY A 336 15.64 1.28 18.00
CA GLY A 336 16.28 1.19 16.70
C GLY A 336 16.54 2.50 15.97
N PRO A 337 15.67 3.51 16.01
CA PRO A 337 15.92 4.74 15.25
C PRO A 337 17.30 5.36 15.57
N GLY A 338 18.23 5.27 14.61
CA GLY A 338 19.56 5.86 14.69
C GLY A 338 20.46 5.35 15.81
N ILE A 339 20.32 4.09 16.26
CA ILE A 339 21.18 3.53 17.31
C ILE A 339 22.58 3.14 16.81
N GLY A 340 22.76 3.03 15.47
CA GLY A 340 24.02 2.64 14.85
C GLY A 340 24.18 1.13 14.69
N ARG A 341 25.23 0.73 13.95
CA ARG A 341 25.49 -0.66 13.56
C ARG A 341 26.77 -1.24 14.16
N ALA A 342 27.22 -0.72 15.31
CA ALA A 342 28.33 -1.33 16.04
C ALA A 342 27.95 -2.76 16.46
N ALA A 343 28.93 -3.66 16.51
CA ALA A 343 28.70 -5.05 16.88
C ALA A 343 28.09 -5.17 18.29
N GLU A 344 28.58 -4.35 19.21
CA GLU A 344 28.11 -4.24 20.60
C GLU A 344 26.66 -3.74 20.66
N THR A 345 26.29 -2.80 19.79
CA THR A 345 24.89 -2.33 19.67
C THR A 345 23.98 -3.44 19.17
N GLY A 346 24.42 -4.22 18.17
CA GLY A 346 23.67 -5.37 17.69
C GLY A 346 23.44 -6.43 18.78
N GLU A 347 24.46 -6.71 19.58
CA GLU A 347 24.36 -7.62 20.73
C GLU A 347 23.41 -7.07 21.81
N PHE A 348 23.58 -5.79 22.18
CA PHE A 348 22.67 -5.11 23.10
C PHE A 348 21.21 -5.24 22.69
N VAL A 349 20.89 -4.99 21.41
CA VAL A 349 19.52 -5.08 20.88
C VAL A 349 18.96 -6.49 21.04
N ARG A 350 19.70 -7.52 20.64
CA ARG A 350 19.22 -8.91 20.72
C ARG A 350 18.99 -9.34 22.16
N LEU A 351 19.94 -9.07 23.08
CA LEU A 351 19.83 -9.41 24.48
C LEU A 351 18.70 -8.63 25.17
N PHE A 352 18.55 -7.34 24.87
CA PHE A 352 17.44 -6.52 25.39
C PHE A 352 16.09 -7.05 24.90
N ALA A 353 15.96 -7.35 23.61
CA ALA A 353 14.71 -7.87 23.04
C ALA A 353 14.30 -9.23 23.64
N ALA A 354 15.26 -10.09 23.95
CA ALA A 354 15.02 -11.40 24.58
C ALA A 354 14.48 -11.30 26.02
N GLU A 355 14.71 -10.17 26.71
CA GLU A 355 14.32 -10.01 28.11
C GLU A 355 13.13 -9.06 28.31
N VAL A 356 12.88 -8.13 27.37
CA VAL A 356 11.80 -7.15 27.48
C VAL A 356 10.43 -7.81 27.36
N LYS A 357 9.53 -7.56 28.32
CA LYS A 357 8.17 -8.13 28.36
C LYS A 357 7.10 -7.18 27.80
N ALA A 358 7.39 -5.89 27.74
CA ALA A 358 6.48 -4.90 27.15
C ALA A 358 6.39 -5.08 25.64
N PRO A 359 5.25 -4.76 24.98
CA PRO A 359 5.15 -4.73 23.53
C PRO A 359 6.30 -3.99 22.89
N LEU A 360 6.91 -4.57 21.85
CA LEU A 360 8.16 -4.11 21.26
C LEU A 360 8.00 -3.74 19.80
N VAL A 361 8.38 -2.51 19.45
CA VAL A 361 8.57 -2.04 18.06
C VAL A 361 10.06 -1.96 17.78
N MET A 362 10.48 -2.54 16.68
CA MET A 362 11.86 -2.48 16.17
C MET A 362 11.90 -1.79 14.81
N ASP A 363 12.76 -0.79 14.68
CA ASP A 363 12.94 -0.04 13.42
C ASP A 363 14.42 0.10 13.07
N ALA A 364 14.71 0.31 11.80
CA ALA A 364 16.03 0.67 11.29
C ALA A 364 17.16 -0.28 11.79
N ASP A 365 18.15 0.28 12.51
CA ASP A 365 19.32 -0.48 12.94
C ASP A 365 19.01 -1.63 13.92
N ALA A 366 17.89 -1.58 14.66
CA ALA A 366 17.45 -2.71 15.47
C ALA A 366 17.00 -3.89 14.60
N ILE A 367 16.39 -3.65 13.45
CA ILE A 367 16.05 -4.69 12.47
C ILE A 367 17.33 -5.32 11.92
N ALA A 368 18.33 -4.49 11.59
CA ALA A 368 19.62 -4.96 11.08
C ALA A 368 20.35 -5.88 12.07
N ALA A 369 20.14 -5.72 13.38
CA ALA A 369 20.72 -6.59 14.41
C ALA A 369 20.24 -8.06 14.30
N PHE A 370 19.12 -8.32 13.63
CA PHE A 370 18.54 -9.66 13.44
C PHE A 370 18.83 -10.26 12.06
N THR A 371 19.52 -9.59 11.14
CA THR A 371 19.76 -10.06 9.76
C THR A 371 20.36 -11.47 9.69
N ARG A 372 21.14 -11.92 10.66
CA ARG A 372 21.68 -13.29 10.74
C ARG A 372 21.09 -14.10 11.91
N HIS A 373 20.07 -13.57 12.53
CA HIS A 373 19.48 -14.10 13.76
C HIS A 373 17.95 -14.04 13.70
N LEU A 374 17.37 -14.13 12.50
CA LEU A 374 15.94 -13.94 12.28
C LEU A 374 15.09 -14.94 13.07
N ASP A 375 15.54 -16.18 13.21
CA ASP A 375 14.85 -17.21 14.01
C ASP A 375 14.71 -16.84 15.49
N ALA A 376 15.60 -16.00 16.03
CA ALA A 376 15.51 -15.53 17.40
C ALA A 376 14.28 -14.66 17.68
N LEU A 377 13.63 -14.11 16.64
CA LEU A 377 12.37 -13.34 16.79
C LEU A 377 11.24 -14.23 17.36
N ARG A 378 11.24 -15.51 17.01
CA ARG A 378 10.23 -16.49 17.45
C ARG A 378 10.28 -16.75 18.97
N ASP A 379 11.46 -16.60 19.54
CA ASP A 379 11.71 -16.89 20.95
C ASP A 379 11.54 -15.65 21.85
N LEU A 380 11.15 -14.51 21.28
CA LEU A 380 10.91 -13.28 22.05
C LEU A 380 9.67 -13.43 22.95
N PRO A 381 9.66 -12.78 24.14
CA PRO A 381 8.54 -12.87 25.09
C PRO A 381 7.19 -12.36 24.57
N GLN A 382 7.20 -11.58 23.49
CA GLN A 382 6.01 -11.02 22.82
C GLN A 382 6.21 -11.03 21.31
N VAL A 383 5.12 -10.98 20.55
CA VAL A 383 5.15 -10.82 19.09
C VAL A 383 5.69 -9.41 18.76
N PRO A 384 6.89 -9.28 18.20
CA PRO A 384 7.46 -7.98 17.91
C PRO A 384 6.84 -7.37 16.65
N ILE A 385 6.85 -6.03 16.55
CA ILE A 385 6.48 -5.28 15.36
C ILE A 385 7.77 -4.74 14.74
N LEU A 386 8.05 -5.13 13.50
CA LEU A 386 9.19 -4.65 12.73
C LEU A 386 8.70 -3.71 11.62
N THR A 387 9.45 -2.60 11.42
CA THR A 387 9.07 -1.58 10.41
C THR A 387 10.13 -1.42 9.31
N PRO A 388 10.52 -2.51 8.57
CA PRO A 388 11.54 -2.43 7.56
C PRO A 388 11.06 -1.67 6.31
N HIS A 389 11.96 -0.96 5.64
CA HIS A 389 11.77 -0.66 4.21
C HIS A 389 12.16 -1.89 3.36
N LEU A 390 11.83 -1.91 2.06
CA LEU A 390 12.05 -3.08 1.21
C LEU A 390 13.49 -3.61 1.26
N GLY A 391 14.49 -2.73 1.24
CA GLY A 391 15.90 -3.14 1.34
C GLY A 391 16.30 -3.72 2.70
N GLU A 392 15.70 -3.25 3.81
CA GLU A 392 15.89 -3.86 5.14
C GLU A 392 15.18 -5.20 5.21
N PHE A 393 13.99 -5.30 4.63
CA PHE A 393 13.21 -6.53 4.59
C PHE A 393 13.92 -7.63 3.79
N SER A 394 14.39 -7.32 2.58
CA SER A 394 15.15 -8.28 1.77
C SER A 394 16.46 -8.71 2.44
N ALA A 395 17.22 -7.76 3.01
CA ALA A 395 18.44 -8.07 3.76
C ALA A 395 18.17 -8.96 4.99
N LEU A 396 17.06 -8.72 5.69
CA LEU A 396 16.65 -9.53 6.85
C LEU A 396 16.37 -10.98 6.45
N LEU A 397 15.76 -11.20 5.28
CA LEU A 397 15.45 -12.53 4.75
C LEU A 397 16.60 -13.17 3.98
N GLY A 398 17.69 -12.44 3.73
CA GLY A 398 18.79 -12.92 2.88
C GLY A 398 18.40 -13.08 1.41
N ALA A 399 17.39 -12.32 0.94
CA ALA A 399 16.90 -12.31 -0.43
C ALA A 399 17.40 -11.09 -1.21
N GLU A 400 17.38 -11.16 -2.54
CA GLU A 400 17.62 -9.99 -3.38
C GLU A 400 16.40 -9.04 -3.32
N THR A 401 16.67 -7.73 -3.45
CA THR A 401 15.61 -6.71 -3.32
C THR A 401 14.58 -6.81 -4.45
N GLU A 402 15.01 -7.17 -5.65
CA GLU A 402 14.16 -7.41 -6.81
C GLU A 402 13.20 -8.57 -6.56
N GLU A 403 13.69 -9.70 -6.06
CA GLU A 403 12.88 -10.86 -5.69
C GLU A 403 11.83 -10.49 -4.63
N ALA A 404 12.26 -9.80 -3.59
CA ALA A 404 11.36 -9.33 -2.53
C ALA A 404 10.31 -8.34 -3.03
N SER A 405 10.62 -7.53 -4.06
CA SER A 405 9.66 -6.61 -4.69
C SER A 405 8.64 -7.33 -5.57
N GLU A 406 9.06 -8.40 -6.27
CA GLU A 406 8.20 -9.14 -7.19
C GLU A 406 7.12 -9.99 -6.50
N ASP A 407 7.39 -10.47 -5.28
CA ASP A 407 6.47 -11.33 -4.53
C ASP A 407 6.33 -10.91 -3.05
N LEU A 408 6.27 -9.59 -2.84
CA LEU A 408 6.34 -8.98 -1.52
C LEU A 408 5.32 -9.54 -0.54
N LEU A 409 4.06 -9.66 -0.96
CA LEU A 409 2.98 -10.10 -0.07
C LEU A 409 3.19 -11.53 0.42
N ARG A 410 3.57 -12.44 -0.47
CA ARG A 410 3.85 -13.84 -0.09
C ARG A 410 5.04 -13.92 0.85
N MET A 411 6.16 -13.28 0.50
CA MET A 411 7.37 -13.28 1.32
C MET A 411 7.11 -12.68 2.71
N ALA A 412 6.33 -11.59 2.78
CA ALA A 412 5.98 -10.96 4.06
C ALA A 412 5.06 -11.86 4.92
N ARG A 413 4.13 -12.59 4.30
CA ARG A 413 3.27 -13.56 5.00
C ARG A 413 4.07 -14.75 5.52
N ASP A 414 4.96 -15.29 4.70
CA ASP A 414 5.84 -16.39 5.09
C ASP A 414 6.74 -15.95 6.26
N ALA A 415 7.39 -14.79 6.15
CA ALA A 415 8.22 -14.24 7.22
C ALA A 415 7.43 -13.98 8.52
N ALA A 416 6.23 -13.41 8.43
CA ALA A 416 5.40 -13.13 9.60
C ALA A 416 4.99 -14.41 10.33
N ARG A 417 4.55 -15.42 9.58
CA ARG A 417 4.18 -16.73 10.12
C ARG A 417 5.38 -17.47 10.70
N ASP A 418 6.48 -17.55 9.95
CA ASP A 418 7.62 -18.39 10.29
C ASP A 418 8.42 -17.83 11.45
N HIS A 419 8.44 -16.51 11.64
CA HIS A 419 9.17 -15.82 12.71
C HIS A 419 8.28 -15.22 13.79
N GLN A 420 6.94 -15.43 13.71
CA GLN A 420 5.96 -14.95 14.70
C GLN A 420 6.12 -13.45 14.97
N ALA A 421 6.19 -12.65 13.92
CA ALA A 421 6.40 -11.21 14.00
C ALA A 421 5.41 -10.46 13.09
N VAL A 422 5.05 -9.23 13.46
CA VAL A 422 4.29 -8.32 12.59
C VAL A 422 5.27 -7.52 11.73
N PHE A 423 5.08 -7.53 10.43
CA PHE A 423 5.90 -6.75 9.50
C PHE A 423 5.13 -5.57 8.93
N VAL A 424 5.67 -4.37 9.12
CA VAL A 424 5.24 -3.13 8.47
C VAL A 424 6.24 -2.82 7.37
N VAL A 425 6.05 -3.39 6.19
CA VAL A 425 6.99 -3.19 5.09
C VAL A 425 6.69 -1.87 4.40
N LYS A 426 7.61 -0.91 4.58
CA LYS A 426 7.50 0.47 4.08
C LYS A 426 7.75 0.52 2.57
N GLY A 427 6.85 1.22 1.84
CA GLY A 427 6.95 1.42 0.39
C GLY A 427 6.00 2.51 -0.08
N ALA A 428 5.83 2.65 -1.39
CA ALA A 428 4.82 3.53 -1.98
C ALA A 428 3.41 3.16 -1.48
N CYS A 429 3.13 1.86 -1.38
CA CYS A 429 2.07 1.29 -0.55
C CYS A 429 2.74 0.54 0.61
N THR A 430 2.58 1.02 1.82
CA THR A 430 3.03 0.30 3.02
C THR A 430 2.06 -0.84 3.32
N ILE A 431 2.58 -2.04 3.54
CA ILE A 431 1.80 -3.21 3.94
C ILE A 431 2.07 -3.57 5.39
N VAL A 432 1.02 -3.95 6.11
CA VAL A 432 1.11 -4.51 7.47
C VAL A 432 0.69 -5.97 7.40
N VAL A 433 1.56 -6.89 7.79
CA VAL A 433 1.33 -8.33 7.68
C VAL A 433 1.50 -9.00 9.03
N TYR A 434 0.53 -9.82 9.41
CA TYR A 434 0.43 -10.51 10.68
C TYR A 434 0.79 -12.00 10.59
N PRO A 435 1.17 -12.65 11.71
CA PRO A 435 1.51 -14.08 11.74
C PRO A 435 0.39 -15.02 11.30
N ASP A 436 -0.86 -14.63 11.47
CA ASP A 436 -2.04 -15.39 11.01
C ASP A 436 -2.29 -15.29 9.50
N GLY A 437 -1.53 -14.44 8.80
CA GLY A 437 -1.59 -14.21 7.35
C GLY A 437 -2.49 -13.04 6.93
N ASP A 438 -3.09 -12.32 7.87
CA ASP A 438 -3.83 -11.10 7.55
C ASP A 438 -2.88 -10.00 7.08
N ALA A 439 -3.29 -9.28 6.03
CA ALA A 439 -2.50 -8.23 5.42
C ALA A 439 -3.34 -6.97 5.17
N PHE A 440 -2.74 -5.82 5.46
CA PHE A 440 -3.41 -4.52 5.30
C PHE A 440 -2.57 -3.60 4.44
N PHE A 441 -3.21 -2.92 3.48
CA PHE A 441 -2.58 -2.05 2.50
C PHE A 441 -2.98 -0.61 2.74
N THR A 442 -2.02 0.31 2.83
CA THR A 442 -2.34 1.74 2.91
C THR A 442 -2.46 2.37 1.54
N THR A 443 -3.41 3.30 1.42
CA THR A 443 -3.54 4.17 0.24
C THR A 443 -3.13 5.61 0.53
N CYS A 444 -2.75 5.90 1.78
CA CYS A 444 -2.27 7.21 2.21
C CYS A 444 -0.74 7.29 2.08
N GLY A 445 -0.26 8.45 1.72
CA GLY A 445 1.14 8.75 1.52
C GLY A 445 1.43 9.17 0.08
N ASN A 446 2.57 9.79 -0.12
CA ASN A 446 2.98 10.34 -1.42
C ASN A 446 4.51 10.31 -1.57
N ALA A 447 4.98 10.53 -2.80
CA ALA A 447 6.40 10.51 -3.15
C ALA A 447 7.25 11.56 -2.40
N GLY A 448 6.66 12.66 -1.94
CA GLY A 448 7.34 13.67 -1.13
C GLY A 448 7.80 13.14 0.24
N MET A 449 7.22 12.03 0.71
CA MET A 449 7.62 11.38 1.96
C MET A 449 8.93 10.57 1.84
N ALA A 450 9.52 10.49 0.66
CA ALA A 450 10.83 9.87 0.43
C ALA A 450 11.96 10.78 0.97
N THR A 451 11.97 10.98 2.28
CA THR A 451 12.92 11.85 3.02
C THR A 451 13.43 11.15 4.28
N ALA A 452 14.68 11.45 4.65
CA ALA A 452 15.26 10.89 5.87
C ALA A 452 14.44 11.28 7.11
N GLY A 453 14.24 10.32 8.03
CA GLY A 453 13.51 10.52 9.27
C GLY A 453 11.99 10.24 9.18
N ALA A 454 11.42 10.05 7.98
CA ALA A 454 10.00 9.69 7.84
C ALA A 454 9.70 8.35 8.54
N GLY A 455 10.60 7.36 8.44
CA GLY A 455 10.50 6.08 9.15
C GLY A 455 10.49 6.23 10.67
N ASP A 456 11.36 7.10 11.21
CA ASP A 456 11.43 7.37 12.66
C ASP A 456 10.10 7.92 13.17
N VAL A 457 9.46 8.82 12.38
CA VAL A 457 8.13 9.36 12.70
C VAL A 457 7.07 8.26 12.69
N LEU A 458 7.12 7.34 11.72
CA LEU A 458 6.19 6.19 11.66
C LEU A 458 6.35 5.27 12.86
N ALA A 459 7.58 4.86 13.18
CA ALA A 459 7.86 3.98 14.32
C ALA A 459 7.40 4.60 15.64
N GLY A 460 7.67 5.91 15.81
CA GLY A 460 7.19 6.68 16.94
C GLY A 460 5.65 6.76 17.01
N ALA A 461 4.98 6.93 15.87
CA ALA A 461 3.52 6.94 15.81
C ALA A 461 2.92 5.59 16.20
N ILE A 462 3.48 4.47 15.73
CA ILE A 462 3.01 3.11 16.06
C ILE A 462 3.14 2.87 17.57
N VAL A 463 4.32 3.07 18.17
CA VAL A 463 4.53 2.80 19.59
C VAL A 463 3.70 3.73 20.48
N GLY A 464 3.50 4.99 20.07
CA GLY A 464 2.72 5.98 20.83
C GLY A 464 1.24 5.65 20.97
N LEU A 465 0.71 4.76 20.13
CA LEU A 465 -0.68 4.29 20.17
C LEU A 465 -0.91 3.08 21.09
N MET A 466 0.14 2.34 21.47
CA MET A 466 0.04 1.00 22.06
C MET A 466 -0.74 0.88 23.38
N ARG A 467 -0.94 1.97 24.12
CA ARG A 467 -1.79 1.95 25.33
C ARG A 467 -3.17 2.56 25.09
N GLN A 468 -3.36 3.18 23.93
CA GLN A 468 -4.60 3.89 23.60
C GLN A 468 -5.62 2.99 22.89
N MET A 469 -5.16 1.85 22.39
CA MET A 469 -5.93 0.84 21.68
C MET A 469 -5.28 -0.54 21.86
N GLU A 470 -5.81 -1.57 21.24
CA GLU A 470 -5.17 -2.89 21.21
C GLU A 470 -3.80 -2.81 20.54
N SER A 471 -2.75 -3.23 21.24
CA SER A 471 -1.36 -3.04 20.81
C SER A 471 -1.05 -3.71 19.47
N GLY A 472 -1.62 -4.90 19.21
CA GLY A 472 -1.46 -5.60 17.93
C GLY A 472 -2.02 -4.84 16.73
N MET A 473 -3.02 -3.98 16.92
CA MET A 473 -3.66 -3.22 15.83
C MET A 473 -3.05 -1.82 15.60
N THR A 474 -2.08 -1.41 16.44
CA THR A 474 -1.44 -0.10 16.33
C THR A 474 -0.70 0.14 15.01
N PRO A 475 -0.10 -0.87 14.34
CA PRO A 475 0.50 -0.68 13.03
C PRO A 475 -0.48 -0.15 11.99
N ILE A 476 -1.72 -0.65 11.96
CA ILE A 476 -2.76 -0.23 11.00
C ILE A 476 -3.05 1.26 11.16
N VAL A 477 -3.33 1.68 12.41
CA VAL A 477 -3.66 3.08 12.70
C VAL A 477 -2.43 3.99 12.55
N GLY A 478 -1.25 3.53 12.99
CA GLY A 478 0.00 4.28 12.87
C GLY A 478 0.39 4.55 11.41
N VAL A 479 0.27 3.54 10.55
CA VAL A 479 0.52 3.66 9.10
C VAL A 479 -0.46 4.66 8.47
N TRP A 480 -1.75 4.56 8.80
CA TRP A 480 -2.75 5.50 8.29
C TRP A 480 -2.45 6.94 8.74
N LEU A 481 -2.24 7.17 10.04
CA LEU A 481 -1.95 8.51 10.58
C LEU A 481 -0.70 9.12 9.95
N HIS A 482 0.35 8.32 9.78
CA HIS A 482 1.60 8.76 9.18
C HIS A 482 1.43 9.14 7.70
N GLY A 483 0.80 8.27 6.90
CA GLY A 483 0.54 8.51 5.49
C GLY A 483 -0.36 9.73 5.28
N TYR A 484 -1.48 9.80 6.01
CA TYR A 484 -2.40 10.93 5.94
C TYR A 484 -1.76 12.27 6.39
N ALA A 485 -0.93 12.24 7.45
CA ALA A 485 -0.17 13.41 7.87
C ALA A 485 0.83 13.85 6.77
N GLY A 486 1.43 12.89 6.08
CA GLY A 486 2.29 13.13 4.91
C GLY A 486 1.54 13.81 3.77
N ASP A 487 0.33 13.34 3.44
CA ASP A 487 -0.51 13.95 2.40
C ASP A 487 -0.86 15.40 2.74
N ARG A 488 -1.25 15.65 4.00
CA ARG A 488 -1.54 17.02 4.49
C ARG A 488 -0.30 17.93 4.54
N ALA A 489 0.88 17.35 4.65
CA ALA A 489 2.13 18.10 4.56
C ALA A 489 2.49 18.41 3.10
N TYR A 490 2.29 17.44 2.19
CA TYR A 490 2.55 17.55 0.77
C TYR A 490 1.74 18.64 0.08
N GLU A 491 0.45 18.80 0.45
CA GLU A 491 -0.41 19.90 -0.03
C GLU A 491 0.26 21.29 0.09
N LYS A 492 1.15 21.47 1.07
CA LYS A 492 1.81 22.75 1.34
C LYS A 492 3.27 22.80 0.91
N ARG A 493 3.94 21.66 0.82
CA ARG A 493 5.40 21.56 0.66
C ARG A 493 5.82 20.90 -0.66
N GLY A 494 4.92 20.13 -1.29
CA GLY A 494 5.27 19.32 -2.46
C GLY A 494 6.47 18.40 -2.15
N ASN A 495 7.36 18.23 -3.10
CA ASN A 495 8.57 17.42 -2.96
C ASN A 495 9.64 18.03 -2.02
N GLY A 496 9.42 19.22 -1.48
CA GLY A 496 10.26 19.82 -0.44
C GLY A 496 9.85 19.45 0.99
N LEU A 497 8.93 18.49 1.16
CA LEU A 497 8.51 17.93 2.44
C LEU A 497 9.68 17.27 3.16
N ILE A 498 9.78 17.46 4.49
CA ILE A 498 10.73 16.79 5.37
C ILE A 498 9.99 16.11 6.54
N ALA A 499 10.64 15.18 7.22
CA ALA A 499 10.04 14.37 8.30
C ALA A 499 9.38 15.23 9.39
N SER A 500 9.95 16.38 9.75
CA SER A 500 9.36 17.30 10.73
C SER A 500 8.06 17.96 10.25
N ASP A 501 7.80 18.02 8.95
CA ASP A 501 6.52 18.50 8.42
C ASP A 501 5.43 17.43 8.60
N ILE A 502 5.76 16.14 8.42
CA ILE A 502 4.87 15.02 8.74
C ILE A 502 4.54 15.04 10.23
N LEU A 503 5.58 15.10 11.09
CA LEU A 503 5.46 15.15 12.54
C LEU A 503 4.49 16.26 13.01
N LYS A 504 4.60 17.46 12.43
CA LYS A 504 3.72 18.59 12.74
C LYS A 504 2.27 18.37 12.33
N ARG A 505 1.99 17.46 11.40
CA ARG A 505 0.63 17.15 10.93
C ARG A 505 -0.03 15.98 11.67
N LEU A 506 0.73 15.16 12.40
CA LEU A 506 0.16 14.05 13.19
C LEU A 506 -0.99 14.46 14.11
N PRO A 507 -0.93 15.58 14.88
CA PRO A 507 -2.06 15.98 15.73
C PRO A 507 -3.32 16.32 14.94
N ARG A 508 -3.18 16.86 13.74
CA ARG A 508 -4.32 17.11 12.84
C ARG A 508 -4.90 15.81 12.30
N ALA A 509 -4.05 14.92 11.80
CA ALA A 509 -4.46 13.61 11.32
C ALA A 509 -5.21 12.82 12.42
N ARG A 510 -4.68 12.84 13.65
CA ARG A 510 -5.33 12.21 14.80
C ARG A 510 -6.70 12.82 15.10
N ARG A 511 -6.83 14.14 15.12
CA ARG A 511 -8.11 14.83 15.34
C ARG A 511 -9.16 14.48 14.27
N GLU A 512 -8.75 14.42 13.00
CA GLU A 512 -9.63 14.06 11.89
C GLU A 512 -10.06 12.59 11.99
N LEU A 513 -9.18 11.69 12.44
CA LEU A 513 -9.52 10.30 12.71
C LEU A 513 -10.48 10.14 13.90
N ASP A 514 -10.22 10.85 15.01
CA ASP A 514 -11.11 10.87 16.18
C ASP A 514 -12.51 11.41 15.84
N ALA A 515 -12.61 12.31 14.86
CA ALA A 515 -13.89 12.82 14.38
C ALA A 515 -14.67 11.80 13.52
N ALA A 516 -13.95 10.99 12.74
CA ALA A 516 -14.55 9.92 11.93
C ALA A 516 -15.02 8.72 12.78
N ALA A 517 -14.49 8.55 13.99
CA ALA A 517 -14.91 7.50 14.93
C ALA A 517 -16.24 7.81 15.66
N ARG A 518 -16.78 9.02 15.51
CA ARG A 518 -18.07 9.48 16.10
C ARG A 518 -19.22 9.36 15.13
#